data_477e507889e22d65e3ba39f38dbb61e8
#
_entry.id   477e507889e22d65e3ba39f38dbb61e8
#
_cell.length_a   1.000
_cell.length_b   1.000
_cell.length_c   1.000
_cell.angle_alpha   90.00
_cell.angle_beta   90.00
_cell.angle_gamma   90.00
#
_symmetry.space_group_name_H-M   'P 1'
#
loop_
_entity.id
_entity.type
_entity.pdbx_description
1 polymer ?
#
loop_
_entity_poly.entity_id
_entity_poly.type
_entity_poly.pdbx_seq_one_letter_code
_entity_poly.pdbx_strand_id
1 'polypeptide(L)' 'MTTKESTQLDICLALLVMASAKGTDPTDMLNAFAFDMNLIRKGENPTETQKLIE' A
#
# COMPACT_ATOMS: atom_id res chain seq x y z
N MET A 1 -12.66 -0.79 -11.97
CA MET A 1 -12.22 -0.97 -10.57
C MET A 1 -13.45 -1.04 -9.66
N THR A 2 -13.49 -2.01 -8.76
CA THR A 2 -14.61 -2.14 -7.84
C THR A 2 -14.46 -1.15 -6.68
N THR A 3 -15.56 -0.91 -5.96
CA THR A 3 -15.54 -0.05 -4.77
C THR A 3 -14.56 -0.59 -3.72
N LYS A 4 -14.52 -1.92 -3.54
CA LYS A 4 -13.60 -2.55 -2.60
C LYS A 4 -12.14 -2.29 -2.98
N GLU A 5 -11.79 -2.44 -4.25
CA GLU A 5 -10.44 -2.19 -4.73
C GLU A 5 -10.06 -0.72 -4.54
N SER A 6 -10.98 0.19 -4.86
CA SER A 6 -10.75 1.62 -4.69
C SER A 6 -10.48 1.97 -3.23
N THR A 7 -11.26 1.40 -2.30
CA THR A 7 -11.08 1.61 -0.86
C THR A 7 -9.74 1.09 -0.40
N GLN A 8 -9.34 -0.10 -0.85
CA GLN A 8 -8.04 -0.67 -0.47
C GLN A 8 -6.87 0.14 -1.00
N LEU A 9 -6.98 0.66 -2.23
CA LEU A 9 -5.96 1.55 -2.78
C LEU A 9 -5.84 2.86 -1.98
N ASP A 10 -6.97 3.42 -1.57
CA ASP A 10 -6.97 4.64 -0.76
C ASP A 10 -6.26 4.39 0.58
N ILE A 11 -6.51 3.24 1.21
CA ILE A 11 -5.83 2.87 2.44
C ILE A 11 -4.32 2.74 2.22
N CYS A 12 -3.90 2.08 1.14
CA CYS A 12 -2.49 1.94 0.81
C CYS A 12 -1.82 3.31 0.61
N LEU A 13 -2.48 4.23 -0.09
CA LEU A 13 -1.94 5.56 -0.31
C LEU A 13 -1.78 6.33 1.00
N ALA A 14 -2.75 6.21 1.90
CA ALA A 14 -2.66 6.83 3.22
C ALA A 14 -1.48 6.24 4.02
N LEU A 15 -1.30 4.93 3.97
CA LEU A 15 -0.18 4.28 4.65
C LEU A 15 1.17 4.72 4.08
N LEU A 16 1.25 4.93 2.76
CA LEU A 16 2.47 5.44 2.12
C LEU A 16 2.79 6.86 2.59
N VAL A 17 1.79 7.71 2.74
CA VAL A 17 2.00 9.06 3.28
C VAL A 17 2.57 8.98 4.69
N MET A 18 2.02 8.10 5.53
CA MET A 18 2.53 7.89 6.89
C MET A 18 3.96 7.37 6.89
N ALA A 19 4.26 6.41 6.01
CA ALA A 19 5.61 5.85 5.89
C ALA A 19 6.61 6.92 5.43
N SER A 20 6.21 7.77 4.50
CA SER A 20 7.05 8.89 4.04
C SER A 20 7.37 9.84 5.20
N ALA A 21 6.38 10.13 6.03
CA ALA A 21 6.57 10.99 7.20
C ALA A 21 7.56 10.39 8.22
N LYS A 22 7.67 9.06 8.26
CA LYS A 22 8.62 8.35 9.11
C LYS A 22 10.03 8.28 8.52
N GLY A 23 10.20 8.67 7.27
CA GLY A 23 11.48 8.62 6.59
C GLY A 23 11.76 7.32 5.84
N THR A 24 10.74 6.54 5.52
CA THR A 24 10.89 5.31 4.75
C THR A 24 11.46 5.62 3.36
N ASP A 25 12.37 4.76 2.89
CA ASP A 25 13.00 4.89 1.59
C ASP A 25 11.96 4.83 0.46
N PRO A 26 11.98 5.79 -0.50
CA PRO A 26 11.02 5.79 -1.61
C PRO A 26 11.01 4.51 -2.43
N THR A 27 12.17 3.85 -2.59
CA THR A 27 12.24 2.58 -3.33
C THR A 27 11.46 1.48 -2.61
N ASP A 28 11.59 1.40 -1.29
CA ASP A 28 10.84 0.43 -0.48
C ASP A 28 9.35 0.72 -0.56
N MET A 29 8.96 1.99 -0.53
CA MET A 29 7.56 2.40 -0.66
C MET A 29 6.98 1.98 -2.00
N LEU A 30 7.72 2.20 -3.09
CA LEU A 30 7.28 1.83 -4.43
C LEU A 30 7.11 0.31 -4.55
N ASN A 31 8.07 -0.46 -4.05
CA ASN A 31 8.02 -1.91 -4.09
C ASN A 31 6.83 -2.46 -3.30
N ALA A 32 6.59 -1.93 -2.11
CA ALA A 32 5.46 -2.34 -1.29
C ALA A 32 4.13 -2.01 -1.95
N PHE A 33 4.02 -0.83 -2.52
CA PHE A 33 2.80 -0.41 -3.20
C PHE A 33 2.51 -1.27 -4.44
N ALA A 34 3.53 -1.53 -5.26
CA ALA A 34 3.37 -2.36 -6.45
C ALA A 34 2.95 -3.78 -6.07
N PHE A 35 3.54 -4.34 -5.02
CA PHE A 35 3.17 -5.66 -4.52
C PHE A 35 1.71 -5.68 -4.04
N ASP A 36 1.31 -4.68 -3.26
CA ASP A 36 -0.04 -4.60 -2.72
C ASP A 36 -1.08 -4.35 -3.80
N MET A 37 -0.76 -3.62 -4.86
CA MET A 37 -1.66 -3.47 -6.00
C MET A 37 -1.99 -4.82 -6.63
N ASN A 38 -0.98 -5.69 -6.75
CA ASN A 38 -1.22 -7.04 -7.28
C ASN A 38 -2.09 -7.88 -6.34
N LEU A 39 -1.89 -7.76 -5.03
CA LEU A 39 -2.74 -8.43 -4.05
C LEU A 39 -4.20 -7.97 -4.16
N ILE A 40 -4.41 -6.67 -4.28
CA ILE A 40 -5.74 -6.09 -4.39
C ILE A 40 -6.45 -6.61 -5.64
N ARG A 41 -5.75 -6.70 -6.77
CA ARG A 41 -6.30 -7.22 -8.01
C ARG A 41 -6.74 -8.68 -7.89
N LYS A 42 -6.05 -9.46 -7.06
CA LYS A 42 -6.38 -10.86 -6.80
C LYS A 42 -7.49 -11.04 -5.77
N GLY A 43 -7.96 -9.95 -5.18
CA GLY A 43 -8.95 -10.00 -4.12
C GLY A 43 -8.38 -10.28 -2.73
N GLU A 44 -7.05 -10.21 -2.58
CA GLU A 44 -6.37 -10.41 -1.32
C GLU A 44 -6.12 -9.08 -0.61
N ASN A 45 -5.89 -9.13 0.69
CA ASN A 45 -5.64 -7.93 1.47
C ASN A 45 -4.20 -7.42 1.25
N PRO A 46 -4.01 -6.10 1.11
CA PRO A 46 -2.67 -5.53 1.04
C PRO A 46 -1.96 -5.67 2.40
N THR A 47 -0.70 -6.11 2.37
CA THR A 47 0.05 -6.38 3.60
C THR A 47 1.39 -5.65 3.67
N GLU A 48 2.03 -5.39 2.52
CA GLU A 48 3.41 -4.88 2.52
C GLU A 48 3.50 -3.40 2.85
N THR A 49 2.52 -2.61 2.39
CA THR A 49 2.49 -1.18 2.69
C THR A 49 2.31 -0.96 4.18
N GLN A 50 1.49 -1.78 4.84
CA GLN A 50 1.27 -1.67 6.28
C GLN A 50 2.55 -1.96 7.07
N LYS A 51 3.37 -2.89 6.60
CA LYS A 51 4.63 -3.22 7.27
C LYS A 51 5.60 -2.04 7.32
N LEU A 52 5.48 -1.09 6.41
CA LEU A 52 6.37 0.07 6.39
C LEU A 52 6.18 1.00 7.59
N ILE A 53 5.02 0.96 8.22
CA ILE A 53 4.70 1.84 9.35
C ILE A 53 4.74 1.13 10.70
N GLU A 54 4.98 -0.17 10.69
CA GLU A 54 5.10 -0.97 11.93
C GLU A 54 6.45 -0.82 12.62
#